data_6b6f97e93dfebc3e3a6d17aaadf323bd
#
_entry.id   6b6f97e93dfebc3e3a6d17aaadf323bd
#
_cell.length_a   1.000
_cell.length_b   1.000
_cell.length_c   1.000
_cell.angle_alpha   90.00
_cell.angle_beta   90.00
_cell.angle_gamma   90.00
#
_symmetry.space_group_name_H-M   'P 1'
#
loop_
_entity.id
_entity.type
_entity.pdbx_description
1 polymer ?
#
loop_
_entity_poly.entity_id
_entity_poly.type
_entity_poly.pdbx_seq_one_letter_code
_entity_poly.pdbx_strand_id
1 'polypeptide(L)'
;MAIRVIGAASLTRDLGRWRQDEPGSPAAETKRSSRPAYVALAESVRLLIHDGRAPLGVALPSERDLATSLHVSRTTVTSAYALLREHGYLISRQGSRSTVALPPTVVHDGTKPARSLLAMMAQPELPTIDMTYAAMSAPIEMTDAYTTALQGLPTYLGTHGMDPVGMLMLREALARRYTERGLPTDPDQILVTLGAQHGLRLLLNVLTTPAERVLIEHPSYPNAIEAIRDVGARPVPVPLRPDGWDLDGIRSAARQTAASVAYLVPDYHNPTGLLLPAEGRAELAAIARETRMTVIVDESMVDLHLTDHEIMPPAASFARGSEIVTIGSASKSFWGGLRVGWVRANQSLITKLLGTRSTVDLGTPVMDQLATVHLLQHEDEILTVRREQLRCRRAAMLEALAEDLPDWRVSPGAGGMSLWAQLPAPVSTALAATAPNHGVLLAAGPRFGVQGAFERFLRLPYTHEEADIRVAVKSLAAAYASLTPHAAEPLAPLTCY
;
A
#
# COMPACT_ATOMS: atom_id res chain seq x y z
N MET A 1 -30.80 -3.37 10.40
CA MET A 1 -29.70 -2.44 10.12
C MET A 1 -30.08 -1.55 8.95
N ALA A 2 -30.01 -0.23 9.09
CA ALA A 2 -30.28 0.69 7.97
C ALA A 2 -29.13 0.57 6.94
N ILE A 3 -29.47 0.29 5.68
CA ILE A 3 -28.49 0.19 4.58
C ILE A 3 -27.93 1.59 4.34
N ARG A 4 -26.63 1.75 4.48
CA ARG A 4 -25.92 3.00 4.14
C ARG A 4 -26.04 3.24 2.64
N VAL A 5 -26.31 4.48 2.21
CA VAL A 5 -26.52 4.84 0.78
C VAL A 5 -25.49 5.90 0.38
N ILE A 6 -24.84 5.70 -0.75
CA ILE A 6 -24.00 6.75 -1.39
C ILE A 6 -24.93 7.74 -2.08
N GLY A 7 -24.73 9.04 -1.83
CA GLY A 7 -25.49 10.09 -2.53
C GLY A 7 -25.05 10.22 -3.99
N ALA A 8 -26.00 10.55 -4.91
CA ALA A 8 -25.71 10.69 -6.34
C ALA A 8 -24.60 11.72 -6.61
N ALA A 9 -24.64 12.89 -5.95
CA ALA A 9 -23.62 13.92 -6.08
C ALA A 9 -22.22 13.48 -5.57
N SER A 10 -22.17 12.64 -4.51
CA SER A 10 -20.91 12.06 -4.04
C SER A 10 -20.33 11.10 -5.06
N LEU A 11 -21.14 10.16 -5.54
CA LEU A 11 -20.71 9.19 -6.55
C LEU A 11 -20.27 9.88 -7.85
N THR A 12 -21.00 10.91 -8.30
CA THR A 12 -20.62 11.70 -9.49
C THR A 12 -19.25 12.37 -9.32
N ARG A 13 -18.99 12.95 -8.17
CA ARG A 13 -17.68 13.56 -7.85
C ARG A 13 -16.58 12.50 -7.84
N ASP A 14 -16.86 11.33 -7.28
CA ASP A 14 -15.90 10.23 -7.18
C ASP A 14 -15.62 9.58 -8.55
N LEU A 15 -16.58 9.57 -9.45
CA LEU A 15 -16.42 9.13 -10.84
C LEU A 15 -15.54 10.09 -11.67
N GLY A 16 -15.50 11.38 -11.32
CA GLY A 16 -14.71 12.37 -12.05
C GLY A 16 -15.03 12.40 -13.56
N ARG A 17 -13.99 12.52 -14.38
CA ARG A 17 -14.12 12.47 -15.84
C ARG A 17 -14.19 11.03 -16.35
N TRP A 18 -15.30 10.37 -16.16
CA TRP A 18 -15.54 8.99 -16.64
C TRP A 18 -15.84 8.90 -18.15
N ARG A 19 -16.14 10.03 -18.81
CA ARG A 19 -16.42 10.14 -20.24
C ARG A 19 -15.28 10.88 -20.95
N GLN A 20 -14.79 10.31 -22.06
CA GLN A 20 -13.76 10.94 -22.89
C GLN A 20 -14.33 11.95 -23.91
N ASP A 21 -15.65 12.06 -24.04
CA ASP A 21 -16.34 12.80 -25.13
C ASP A 21 -17.01 14.09 -24.63
N GLU A 22 -16.46 14.87 -23.70
CA GLU A 22 -17.03 16.20 -23.37
C GLU A 22 -16.67 17.26 -24.42
N PRO A 23 -17.63 18.15 -24.81
CA PRO A 23 -17.39 19.25 -25.74
C PRO A 23 -16.38 20.23 -25.13
N GLY A 24 -15.23 20.42 -25.76
CA GLY A 24 -14.14 21.31 -25.34
C GLY A 24 -12.78 20.61 -25.17
N SER A 25 -12.69 19.32 -25.42
CA SER A 25 -11.40 18.62 -25.54
C SER A 25 -10.93 18.64 -27.01
N PRO A 26 -9.62 18.90 -27.29
CA PRO A 26 -9.08 18.87 -28.66
C PRO A 26 -9.22 17.53 -29.39
N ALA A 27 -9.67 16.48 -28.69
CA ALA A 27 -9.90 15.14 -29.24
C ALA A 27 -11.28 14.96 -29.92
N ALA A 28 -12.14 15.96 -29.94
CA ALA A 28 -13.50 15.86 -30.49
C ALA A 28 -13.56 15.79 -32.04
N GLU A 29 -12.45 15.99 -32.74
CA GLU A 29 -12.42 16.05 -34.22
C GLU A 29 -11.86 14.82 -34.94
N THR A 30 -11.38 13.80 -34.26
CA THR A 30 -10.82 12.61 -34.91
C THR A 30 -11.47 11.31 -34.41
N LYS A 31 -12.34 10.75 -35.27
CA LYS A 31 -12.91 9.40 -35.27
C LYS A 31 -13.33 8.80 -33.91
N ARG A 32 -14.67 8.74 -33.72
CA ARG A 32 -15.45 7.96 -32.75
C ARG A 32 -14.72 6.71 -32.23
N SER A 33 -14.23 6.76 -31.03
CA SER A 33 -13.96 5.56 -30.21
C SER A 33 -15.34 4.97 -29.83
N SER A 34 -15.63 3.76 -30.28
CA SER A 34 -16.95 3.15 -30.29
C SER A 34 -17.38 2.47 -28.99
N ARG A 35 -16.79 2.82 -27.82
CA ARG A 35 -17.25 2.22 -26.56
C ARG A 35 -18.54 2.85 -26.09
N PRO A 36 -19.61 2.06 -25.87
CA PRO A 36 -20.88 2.57 -25.37
C PRO A 36 -20.72 3.26 -24.00
N ALA A 37 -21.37 4.39 -23.79
CA ALA A 37 -21.26 5.17 -22.56
C ALA A 37 -21.60 4.36 -21.28
N TYR A 38 -22.52 3.39 -21.38
CA TYR A 38 -22.85 2.52 -20.23
C TYR A 38 -21.70 1.58 -19.83
N VAL A 39 -20.87 1.15 -20.76
CA VAL A 39 -19.69 0.31 -20.47
C VAL A 39 -18.64 1.14 -19.72
N ALA A 40 -18.36 2.35 -20.21
CA ALA A 40 -17.42 3.26 -19.52
C ALA A 40 -17.90 3.60 -18.11
N LEU A 41 -19.20 3.84 -17.92
CA LEU A 41 -19.78 4.09 -16.60
C LEU A 41 -19.67 2.86 -15.69
N ALA A 42 -19.99 1.67 -16.19
CA ALA A 42 -19.87 0.42 -15.42
C ALA A 42 -18.42 0.16 -15.00
N GLU A 43 -17.46 0.35 -15.90
CA GLU A 43 -16.02 0.21 -15.58
C GLU A 43 -15.58 1.21 -14.52
N SER A 44 -15.99 2.46 -14.62
CA SER A 44 -15.63 3.50 -13.63
C SER A 44 -16.25 3.21 -12.26
N VAL A 45 -17.52 2.77 -12.19
CA VAL A 45 -18.13 2.34 -10.92
C VAL A 45 -17.44 1.11 -10.36
N ARG A 46 -17.09 0.14 -11.21
CA ARG A 46 -16.31 -1.04 -10.82
C ARG A 46 -14.98 -0.63 -10.17
N LEU A 47 -14.27 0.32 -10.74
CA LEU A 47 -13.02 0.86 -10.16
C LEU A 47 -13.25 1.48 -8.78
N LEU A 48 -14.31 2.27 -8.60
CA LEU A 48 -14.64 2.82 -7.29
C LEU A 48 -14.94 1.73 -6.24
N ILE A 49 -15.52 0.61 -6.66
CA ILE A 49 -15.74 -0.55 -5.79
C ILE A 49 -14.38 -1.17 -5.41
N HIS A 50 -13.50 -1.36 -6.39
CA HIS A 50 -12.16 -1.90 -6.17
C HIS A 50 -11.28 -1.00 -5.28
N ASP A 51 -11.39 0.31 -5.45
CA ASP A 51 -10.65 1.30 -4.67
C ASP A 51 -11.24 1.49 -3.26
N GLY A 52 -12.33 0.77 -2.92
CA GLY A 52 -13.04 0.93 -1.64
C GLY A 52 -13.80 2.26 -1.50
N ARG A 53 -13.81 3.11 -2.53
CA ARG A 53 -14.55 4.39 -2.56
C ARG A 53 -16.06 4.17 -2.66
N ALA A 54 -16.48 3.04 -3.23
CA ALA A 54 -17.82 2.50 -3.12
C ALA A 54 -17.78 1.20 -2.28
N PRO A 55 -17.91 1.30 -0.93
CA PRO A 55 -17.70 0.16 -0.02
C PRO A 55 -18.72 -0.95 -0.21
N LEU A 56 -18.31 -2.19 0.10
CA LEU A 56 -19.20 -3.35 0.06
C LEU A 56 -20.40 -3.19 1.01
N GLY A 57 -21.55 -3.68 0.58
CA GLY A 57 -22.79 -3.61 1.36
C GLY A 57 -23.47 -2.23 1.36
N VAL A 58 -22.87 -1.23 0.72
CA VAL A 58 -23.47 0.10 0.58
C VAL A 58 -24.36 0.14 -0.65
N ALA A 59 -25.54 0.79 -0.55
CA ALA A 59 -26.42 0.96 -1.70
C ALA A 59 -25.98 2.13 -2.58
N LEU A 60 -25.97 1.91 -3.90
CA LEU A 60 -25.77 2.95 -4.89
C LEU A 60 -27.03 3.84 -5.04
N PRO A 61 -26.88 5.07 -5.57
CA PRO A 61 -28.01 5.93 -5.91
C PRO A 61 -28.99 5.23 -6.83
N SER A 62 -30.25 5.70 -6.83
CA SER A 62 -31.21 5.19 -7.82
C SER A 62 -30.74 5.53 -9.24
N GLU A 63 -31.12 4.68 -10.20
CA GLU A 63 -30.79 4.89 -11.63
C GLU A 63 -31.22 6.29 -12.12
N ARG A 64 -32.35 6.78 -11.61
CA ARG A 64 -32.88 8.11 -11.92
C ARG A 64 -32.01 9.23 -11.31
N ASP A 65 -31.67 9.12 -10.04
CA ASP A 65 -30.87 10.13 -9.35
C ASP A 65 -29.48 10.24 -9.92
N LEU A 66 -28.86 9.09 -10.23
CA LEU A 66 -27.53 9.06 -10.84
C LEU A 66 -27.54 9.59 -12.28
N ALA A 67 -28.55 9.23 -13.08
CA ALA A 67 -28.72 9.75 -14.44
C ALA A 67 -28.85 11.28 -14.45
N THR A 68 -29.63 11.82 -13.52
CA THR A 68 -29.78 13.27 -13.35
C THR A 68 -28.44 13.92 -12.96
N SER A 69 -27.71 13.33 -12.01
CA SER A 69 -26.45 13.87 -11.49
C SER A 69 -25.31 13.82 -12.52
N LEU A 70 -25.29 12.80 -13.38
CA LEU A 70 -24.29 12.63 -14.44
C LEU A 70 -24.69 13.28 -15.78
N HIS A 71 -25.88 13.88 -15.88
CA HIS A 71 -26.44 14.44 -17.12
C HIS A 71 -26.46 13.43 -18.29
N VAL A 72 -26.85 12.16 -18.01
CA VAL A 72 -26.97 11.09 -19.01
C VAL A 72 -28.39 10.53 -19.06
N SER A 73 -28.67 9.71 -20.09
CA SER A 73 -29.96 9.03 -20.17
C SER A 73 -30.11 8.00 -19.03
N ARG A 74 -31.32 7.81 -18.53
CA ARG A 74 -31.60 6.76 -17.55
C ARG A 74 -31.24 5.37 -18.09
N THR A 75 -31.43 5.14 -19.39
CA THR A 75 -31.04 3.88 -20.03
C THR A 75 -29.57 3.59 -19.96
N THR A 76 -28.70 4.62 -20.04
CA THR A 76 -27.24 4.49 -19.85
C THR A 76 -26.92 3.96 -18.46
N VAL A 77 -27.52 4.51 -17.40
CA VAL A 77 -27.28 4.06 -16.01
C VAL A 77 -27.89 2.68 -15.77
N THR A 78 -29.10 2.42 -16.30
CA THR A 78 -29.75 1.09 -16.19
C THR A 78 -28.90 0.01 -16.82
N SER A 79 -28.36 0.26 -18.02
CA SER A 79 -27.46 -0.69 -18.70
C SER A 79 -26.13 -0.87 -17.97
N ALA A 80 -25.55 0.19 -17.42
CA ALA A 80 -24.35 0.10 -16.60
C ALA A 80 -24.57 -0.73 -15.32
N TYR A 81 -25.70 -0.50 -14.63
CA TYR A 81 -26.05 -1.28 -13.45
C TYR A 81 -26.41 -2.73 -13.78
N ALA A 82 -27.01 -2.99 -14.96
CA ALA A 82 -27.25 -4.34 -15.44
C ALA A 82 -25.93 -5.09 -15.68
N LEU A 83 -24.98 -4.47 -16.35
CA LEU A 83 -23.65 -5.02 -16.59
C LEU A 83 -22.90 -5.30 -15.27
N LEU A 84 -22.96 -4.39 -14.30
CA LEU A 84 -22.36 -4.59 -12.98
C LEU A 84 -23.04 -5.75 -12.20
N ARG A 85 -24.36 -5.94 -12.37
CA ARG A 85 -25.09 -7.09 -11.78
C ARG A 85 -24.71 -8.41 -12.44
N GLU A 86 -24.63 -8.42 -13.77
CA GLU A 86 -24.20 -9.58 -14.55
C GLU A 86 -22.80 -10.04 -14.12
N HIS A 87 -21.90 -9.09 -13.85
CA HIS A 87 -20.55 -9.37 -13.38
C HIS A 87 -20.44 -9.53 -11.85
N GLY A 88 -21.57 -9.54 -11.11
CA GLY A 88 -21.59 -9.79 -9.66
C GLY A 88 -21.15 -8.62 -8.76
N TYR A 89 -20.92 -7.43 -9.31
CA TYR A 89 -20.54 -6.24 -8.55
C TYR A 89 -21.71 -5.52 -7.87
N LEU A 90 -22.92 -5.82 -8.30
CA LEU A 90 -24.14 -5.32 -7.68
C LEU A 90 -25.13 -6.47 -7.42
N ILE A 91 -25.77 -6.42 -6.25
CA ILE A 91 -26.91 -7.28 -5.92
C ILE A 91 -28.14 -6.39 -5.80
N SER A 92 -29.24 -6.78 -6.47
CA SER A 92 -30.54 -6.09 -6.34
C SER A 92 -31.59 -7.09 -5.93
N ARG A 93 -32.38 -6.72 -4.93
CA ARG A 93 -33.64 -7.42 -4.62
C ARG A 93 -34.80 -6.61 -5.18
N GLN A 94 -35.86 -7.27 -5.59
CA GLN A 94 -37.05 -6.62 -6.18
C GLN A 94 -37.58 -5.53 -5.22
N GLY A 95 -37.67 -4.28 -5.72
CA GLY A 95 -38.10 -3.14 -4.90
C GLY A 95 -37.02 -2.47 -4.04
N SER A 96 -35.74 -2.93 -4.09
CA SER A 96 -34.65 -2.32 -3.34
C SER A 96 -33.59 -1.68 -4.24
N ARG A 97 -32.76 -0.78 -3.65
CA ARG A 97 -31.60 -0.19 -4.34
C ARG A 97 -30.54 -1.25 -4.61
N SER A 98 -29.76 -1.08 -5.69
CA SER A 98 -28.60 -1.93 -5.98
C SER A 98 -27.54 -1.75 -4.93
N THR A 99 -27.11 -2.83 -4.31
CA THR A 99 -26.10 -2.84 -3.24
C THR A 99 -24.77 -3.35 -3.80
N VAL A 100 -23.70 -2.69 -3.45
CA VAL A 100 -22.33 -3.05 -3.85
C VAL A 100 -21.97 -4.42 -3.27
N ALA A 101 -21.52 -5.32 -4.14
CA ALA A 101 -21.11 -6.67 -3.81
C ALA A 101 -19.81 -7.00 -4.55
N LEU A 102 -19.29 -8.18 -4.28
CA LEU A 102 -18.22 -8.80 -5.07
C LEU A 102 -18.74 -10.05 -5.76
N PRO A 103 -18.24 -10.38 -6.96
CA PRO A 103 -18.51 -11.65 -7.61
C PRO A 103 -18.25 -12.82 -6.66
N PRO A 104 -19.08 -13.88 -6.65
CA PRO A 104 -18.81 -15.06 -5.84
C PRO A 104 -17.47 -15.66 -6.26
N THR A 105 -16.61 -15.91 -5.27
CA THR A 105 -15.28 -16.48 -5.48
C THR A 105 -15.40 -17.87 -6.09
N VAL A 106 -14.74 -18.11 -7.21
CA VAL A 106 -14.53 -19.48 -7.71
C VAL A 106 -13.63 -20.20 -6.72
N VAL A 107 -14.07 -21.36 -6.20
CA VAL A 107 -13.29 -22.19 -5.30
C VAL A 107 -11.94 -22.52 -5.97
N HIS A 108 -10.85 -22.06 -5.38
CA HIS A 108 -9.51 -22.30 -5.91
C HIS A 108 -9.07 -23.72 -5.59
N ASP A 109 -8.62 -24.42 -6.60
CA ASP A 109 -7.70 -25.56 -6.47
C ASP A 109 -6.44 -25.07 -5.72
N GLY A 110 -6.16 -25.62 -4.53
CA GLY A 110 -5.13 -25.17 -3.59
C GLY A 110 -3.68 -25.23 -4.10
N THR A 111 -3.47 -25.48 -5.40
CA THR A 111 -2.16 -25.54 -6.07
C THR A 111 -1.72 -24.23 -6.70
N LYS A 112 -2.60 -23.21 -6.79
CA LYS A 112 -2.25 -21.91 -7.38
C LYS A 112 -1.93 -20.88 -6.29
N PRO A 113 -0.92 -20.01 -6.50
CA PRO A 113 -0.61 -18.96 -5.54
C PRO A 113 -1.84 -18.06 -5.30
N ALA A 114 -2.00 -17.61 -4.04
CA ALA A 114 -3.08 -16.70 -3.68
C ALA A 114 -3.01 -15.45 -4.56
N ARG A 115 -4.07 -15.20 -5.31
CA ARG A 115 -4.18 -13.96 -6.12
C ARG A 115 -4.56 -12.80 -5.20
N SER A 116 -4.14 -11.60 -5.58
CA SER A 116 -4.62 -10.38 -4.94
C SER A 116 -6.14 -10.27 -5.04
N LEU A 117 -6.76 -9.52 -4.14
CA LEU A 117 -8.19 -9.24 -4.23
C LEU A 117 -8.55 -8.65 -5.61
N LEU A 118 -7.70 -7.77 -6.15
CA LEU A 118 -7.81 -7.22 -7.49
C LEU A 118 -7.70 -8.30 -8.59
N ALA A 119 -6.75 -9.24 -8.45
CA ALA A 119 -6.59 -10.36 -9.39
C ALA A 119 -7.78 -11.33 -9.37
N MET A 120 -8.34 -11.59 -8.17
CA MET A 120 -9.54 -12.42 -8.02
C MET A 120 -10.77 -11.80 -8.68
N MET A 121 -10.83 -10.47 -8.70
CA MET A 121 -11.97 -9.71 -9.20
C MET A 121 -11.88 -9.38 -10.70
N ALA A 122 -10.69 -9.34 -11.27
CA ALA A 122 -10.49 -9.05 -12.69
C ALA A 122 -10.90 -10.19 -13.61
N GLN A 123 -11.01 -11.45 -13.12
CA GLN A 123 -11.25 -12.66 -13.92
C GLN A 123 -10.57 -12.60 -15.32
N PRO A 124 -9.23 -12.40 -15.38
CA PRO A 124 -8.58 -12.27 -16.66
C PRO A 124 -8.66 -13.58 -17.43
N GLU A 125 -9.06 -13.52 -18.68
CA GLU A 125 -9.08 -14.66 -19.61
C GLU A 125 -7.64 -15.14 -19.94
N LEU A 126 -6.65 -14.28 -19.71
CA LEU A 126 -5.24 -14.52 -19.99
C LEU A 126 -4.45 -14.83 -18.69
N PRO A 127 -3.33 -15.57 -18.76
CA PRO A 127 -2.36 -15.64 -17.70
C PRO A 127 -1.94 -14.22 -17.29
N THR A 128 -2.08 -13.88 -16.01
CA THR A 128 -1.95 -12.49 -15.54
C THR A 128 -0.85 -12.37 -14.52
N ILE A 129 0.08 -11.42 -14.74
CA ILE A 129 1.13 -11.04 -13.79
C ILE A 129 0.57 -9.97 -12.85
N ASP A 130 0.58 -10.26 -11.54
CA ASP A 130 0.04 -9.35 -10.53
C ASP A 130 1.09 -8.40 -9.97
N MET A 131 1.13 -7.17 -10.49
CA MET A 131 2.00 -6.10 -10.02
C MET A 131 1.32 -5.19 -8.97
N THR A 132 0.21 -5.60 -8.39
CA THR A 132 -0.46 -4.82 -7.33
C THR A 132 0.22 -4.97 -5.97
N TYR A 133 1.05 -6.00 -5.77
CA TYR A 133 1.81 -6.26 -4.55
C TYR A 133 3.32 -6.11 -4.76
N ALA A 134 3.98 -5.50 -3.78
CA ALA A 134 5.43 -5.51 -3.65
C ALA A 134 5.80 -6.53 -2.56
N ALA A 135 5.92 -7.80 -2.94
CA ALA A 135 6.26 -8.90 -2.05
C ALA A 135 7.00 -10.00 -2.82
N MET A 136 8.04 -10.55 -2.21
CA MET A 136 8.81 -11.66 -2.77
C MET A 136 8.30 -13.01 -2.27
N SER A 137 8.59 -14.07 -3.02
CA SER A 137 8.44 -15.45 -2.57
C SER A 137 9.29 -15.74 -1.32
N ALA A 138 9.01 -16.84 -0.61
CA ALA A 138 9.82 -17.27 0.53
C ALA A 138 11.27 -17.55 0.10
N PRO A 139 12.26 -17.26 0.95
CA PRO A 139 13.64 -17.70 0.74
C PRO A 139 13.75 -19.22 0.94
N ILE A 140 14.82 -19.82 0.43
CA ILE A 140 15.03 -21.27 0.54
C ILE A 140 15.15 -21.72 2.00
N GLU A 141 15.69 -20.89 2.85
CA GLU A 141 15.89 -21.11 4.29
C GLU A 141 14.57 -21.20 5.07
N MET A 142 13.44 -20.86 4.46
CA MET A 142 12.13 -20.92 5.10
C MET A 142 11.77 -22.35 5.54
N THR A 143 12.14 -23.37 4.75
CA THR A 143 11.90 -24.78 5.10
C THR A 143 12.66 -25.16 6.36
N ASP A 144 13.92 -24.76 6.48
CA ASP A 144 14.77 -25.04 7.64
C ASP A 144 14.29 -24.25 8.86
N ALA A 145 13.82 -23.01 8.66
CA ALA A 145 13.25 -22.22 9.73
C ALA A 145 12.01 -22.87 10.35
N TYR A 146 11.07 -23.37 9.54
CA TYR A 146 9.89 -24.08 10.05
C TYR A 146 10.23 -25.47 10.61
N THR A 147 11.22 -26.16 10.06
CA THR A 147 11.71 -27.44 10.60
C THR A 147 12.30 -27.25 12.01
N THR A 148 13.12 -26.22 12.19
CA THR A 148 13.68 -25.84 13.49
C THR A 148 12.59 -25.40 14.46
N ALA A 149 11.64 -24.59 13.99
CA ALA A 149 10.49 -24.16 14.78
C ALA A 149 9.67 -25.36 15.30
N LEU A 150 9.42 -26.36 14.43
CA LEU A 150 8.69 -27.58 14.81
C LEU A 150 9.45 -28.37 15.90
N GLN A 151 10.78 -28.44 15.85
CA GLN A 151 11.59 -29.09 16.88
C GLN A 151 11.52 -28.33 18.23
N GLY A 152 11.41 -27.02 18.22
CA GLY A 152 11.24 -26.18 19.42
C GLY A 152 9.82 -26.18 19.99
N LEU A 153 8.80 -26.52 19.20
CA LEU A 153 7.39 -26.43 19.56
C LEU A 153 7.00 -27.23 20.81
N PRO A 154 7.54 -28.45 21.07
CA PRO A 154 7.15 -29.24 22.25
C PRO A 154 7.26 -28.50 23.58
N THR A 155 8.22 -27.57 23.71
CA THR A 155 8.40 -26.74 24.91
C THR A 155 7.15 -25.89 25.24
N TYR A 156 6.36 -25.53 24.24
CA TYR A 156 5.21 -24.65 24.38
C TYR A 156 3.86 -25.41 24.42
N LEU A 157 3.81 -26.68 24.01
CA LEU A 157 2.57 -27.47 23.96
C LEU A 157 1.95 -27.73 25.34
N GLY A 158 2.74 -27.64 26.41
CA GLY A 158 2.25 -27.72 27.80
C GLY A 158 1.63 -26.42 28.33
N THR A 159 1.65 -25.33 27.58
CA THR A 159 1.09 -24.01 27.93
C THR A 159 -0.21 -23.77 27.14
N HIS A 160 -0.90 -22.66 27.43
CA HIS A 160 -2.06 -22.26 26.64
C HIS A 160 -1.69 -21.66 25.26
N GLY A 161 -0.39 -21.48 24.94
CA GLY A 161 0.11 -20.99 23.64
C GLY A 161 -0.18 -19.51 23.34
N MET A 162 -0.86 -18.79 24.23
CA MET A 162 -1.17 -17.38 24.06
C MET A 162 -0.11 -16.52 24.75
N ASP A 163 0.56 -15.67 23.98
CA ASP A 163 1.51 -14.68 24.48
C ASP A 163 1.20 -13.32 23.84
N PRO A 164 0.50 -12.45 24.57
CA PRO A 164 0.09 -11.16 24.02
C PRO A 164 1.24 -10.17 23.85
N VAL A 165 2.41 -10.38 24.49
CA VAL A 165 3.60 -9.55 24.28
C VAL A 165 4.43 -10.07 23.12
N GLY A 166 4.42 -11.39 22.95
CA GLY A 166 5.29 -12.14 22.05
C GLY A 166 6.46 -12.79 22.80
N MET A 167 6.91 -13.89 22.25
CA MET A 167 7.92 -14.78 22.87
C MET A 167 9.18 -14.02 23.22
N LEU A 168 9.68 -14.23 24.44
CA LEU A 168 10.87 -13.54 24.95
C LEU A 168 12.06 -13.67 24.01
N MET A 169 12.34 -14.87 23.50
CA MET A 169 13.47 -15.12 22.60
C MET A 169 13.39 -14.29 21.30
N LEU A 170 12.18 -14.05 20.76
CA LEU A 170 12.00 -13.18 19.60
C LEU A 170 12.21 -11.71 19.99
N ARG A 171 11.68 -11.28 21.13
CA ARG A 171 11.87 -9.92 21.63
C ARG A 171 13.33 -9.61 21.93
N GLU A 172 14.08 -10.56 22.48
CA GLU A 172 15.53 -10.46 22.70
C GLU A 172 16.29 -10.35 21.36
N ALA A 173 15.96 -11.16 20.37
CA ALA A 173 16.59 -11.09 19.05
C ALA A 173 16.34 -9.72 18.38
N LEU A 174 15.10 -9.22 18.42
CA LEU A 174 14.75 -7.91 17.90
C LEU A 174 15.40 -6.76 18.67
N ALA A 175 15.45 -6.82 20.01
CA ALA A 175 16.09 -5.82 20.85
C ALA A 175 17.61 -5.73 20.56
N ARG A 176 18.27 -6.87 20.39
CA ARG A 176 19.68 -6.94 19.98
C ARG A 176 19.90 -6.27 18.63
N ARG A 177 19.05 -6.59 17.64
CA ARG A 177 19.10 -5.99 16.30
C ARG A 177 18.98 -4.47 16.31
N TYR A 178 18.10 -3.90 17.13
CA TYR A 178 18.03 -2.45 17.32
C TYR A 178 19.29 -1.89 17.98
N THR A 179 19.81 -2.58 18.98
CA THR A 179 21.01 -2.16 19.70
C THR A 179 22.23 -2.14 18.77
N GLU A 180 22.40 -3.16 17.92
CA GLU A 180 23.46 -3.24 16.91
C GLU A 180 23.36 -2.14 15.86
N ARG A 181 22.13 -1.68 15.53
CA ARG A 181 21.88 -0.52 14.66
C ARG A 181 22.01 0.84 15.37
N GLY A 182 22.54 0.88 16.61
CA GLY A 182 22.79 2.12 17.35
C GLY A 182 21.59 2.64 18.17
N LEU A 183 20.57 1.82 18.40
CA LEU A 183 19.42 2.15 19.26
C LEU A 183 19.33 1.15 20.42
N PRO A 184 19.94 1.41 21.59
CA PRO A 184 19.81 0.55 22.76
C PRO A 184 18.37 0.24 23.07
N THR A 185 18.04 -1.04 23.16
CA THR A 185 16.66 -1.51 23.28
C THR A 185 16.59 -2.72 24.20
N ASP A 186 15.67 -2.70 25.16
CA ASP A 186 15.35 -3.84 26.01
C ASP A 186 14.20 -4.66 25.41
N PRO A 187 14.14 -5.98 25.68
CA PRO A 187 13.03 -6.82 25.22
C PRO A 187 11.65 -6.32 25.64
N ASP A 188 11.55 -5.61 26.76
CA ASP A 188 10.28 -5.04 27.26
C ASP A 188 9.82 -3.78 26.49
N GLN A 189 10.64 -3.29 25.58
CA GLN A 189 10.31 -2.24 24.63
C GLN A 189 9.77 -2.80 23.29
N ILE A 190 9.65 -4.12 23.16
CA ILE A 190 9.18 -4.80 21.95
C ILE A 190 7.84 -5.47 22.20
N LEU A 191 6.87 -5.20 21.35
CA LEU A 191 5.59 -5.91 21.25
C LEU A 191 5.53 -6.62 19.89
N VAL A 192 5.48 -7.94 19.89
CA VAL A 192 5.33 -8.73 18.66
C VAL A 192 3.88 -8.65 18.15
N THR A 193 3.69 -8.45 16.85
CA THR A 193 2.38 -8.25 16.22
C THR A 193 2.19 -9.15 14.99
N LEU A 194 0.96 -9.23 14.48
CA LEU A 194 0.61 -9.92 13.22
C LEU A 194 1.00 -9.08 11.97
N GLY A 195 2.31 -8.77 11.86
CA GLY A 195 2.87 -7.87 10.86
C GLY A 195 2.75 -6.38 11.25
N ALA A 196 3.46 -5.50 10.50
CA ALA A 196 3.49 -4.05 10.75
C ALA A 196 2.10 -3.39 10.67
N GLN A 197 1.23 -3.86 9.77
CA GLN A 197 -0.13 -3.33 9.63
C GLN A 197 -0.96 -3.48 10.92
N HIS A 198 -0.81 -4.62 11.61
CA HIS A 198 -1.44 -4.82 12.91
C HIS A 198 -0.84 -3.89 13.98
N GLY A 199 0.50 -3.76 13.99
CA GLY A 199 1.18 -2.81 14.88
C GLY A 199 0.71 -1.37 14.67
N LEU A 200 0.58 -0.94 13.41
CA LEU A 200 0.04 0.36 13.06
C LEU A 200 -1.39 0.54 13.59
N ARG A 201 -2.26 -0.47 13.39
CA ARG A 201 -3.65 -0.40 13.88
C ARG A 201 -3.72 -0.26 15.39
N LEU A 202 -2.92 -1.03 16.14
CA LEU A 202 -2.86 -0.93 17.60
C LEU A 202 -2.38 0.46 18.05
N LEU A 203 -1.33 0.99 17.42
CA LEU A 203 -0.81 2.33 17.70
C LEU A 203 -1.86 3.41 17.44
N LEU A 204 -2.53 3.38 16.29
CA LEU A 204 -3.59 4.34 15.99
C LEU A 204 -4.74 4.28 16.99
N ASN A 205 -5.16 3.08 17.42
CA ASN A 205 -6.22 2.92 18.43
C ASN A 205 -5.83 3.53 19.81
N VAL A 206 -4.53 3.55 20.15
CA VAL A 206 -4.04 4.07 21.44
C VAL A 206 -3.69 5.55 21.37
N LEU A 207 -3.18 6.00 20.21
CA LEU A 207 -2.61 7.35 20.05
C LEU A 207 -3.61 8.36 19.48
N THR A 208 -4.74 7.91 18.93
CA THR A 208 -5.71 8.80 18.30
C THR A 208 -7.11 8.60 18.81
N THR A 209 -7.91 9.66 18.73
CA THR A 209 -9.36 9.65 18.93
C THR A 209 -10.08 10.02 17.63
N PRO A 210 -11.39 9.71 17.50
CA PRO A 210 -12.15 10.09 16.31
C PRO A 210 -12.06 11.59 15.99
N ALA A 211 -11.89 11.91 14.71
CA ALA A 211 -11.70 13.23 14.15
C ALA A 211 -10.32 13.88 14.38
N GLU A 212 -9.43 13.28 15.16
CA GLU A 212 -8.05 13.75 15.26
C GLU A 212 -7.31 13.71 13.91
N ARG A 213 -6.31 14.55 13.79
CA ARG A 213 -5.50 14.67 12.58
C ARG A 213 -4.21 13.88 12.72
N VAL A 214 -3.91 13.07 11.69
CA VAL A 214 -2.68 12.30 11.59
C VAL A 214 -1.92 12.77 10.35
N LEU A 215 -0.71 13.29 10.53
CA LEU A 215 0.14 13.66 9.40
C LEU A 215 0.61 12.39 8.68
N ILE A 216 0.64 12.45 7.36
CA ILE A 216 1.10 11.35 6.51
C ILE A 216 1.78 11.92 5.27
N GLU A 217 2.83 11.26 4.82
CA GLU A 217 3.49 11.56 3.55
C GLU A 217 2.52 11.46 2.37
N HIS A 218 2.79 12.20 1.31
CA HIS A 218 1.96 12.22 0.12
C HIS A 218 2.82 12.27 -1.15
N PRO A 219 2.99 11.13 -1.85
CA PRO A 219 2.30 9.84 -1.69
C PRO A 219 2.68 9.09 -0.42
N SER A 220 1.89 8.04 -0.05
CA SER A 220 2.20 7.14 1.07
C SER A 220 1.61 5.73 0.87
N TYR A 221 1.85 4.87 1.86
CA TYR A 221 1.33 3.50 1.86
C TYR A 221 -0.20 3.47 1.94
N PRO A 222 -0.90 2.87 0.96
CA PRO A 222 -2.37 2.92 0.90
C PRO A 222 -3.07 2.40 2.16
N ASN A 223 -2.59 1.28 2.70
CA ASN A 223 -3.23 0.69 3.87
C ASN A 223 -3.01 1.51 5.15
N ALA A 224 -1.98 2.38 5.22
CA ALA A 224 -1.83 3.31 6.32
C ALA A 224 -2.86 4.45 6.20
N ILE A 225 -3.10 4.96 4.99
CA ILE A 225 -4.15 5.96 4.74
C ILE A 225 -5.52 5.41 5.18
N GLU A 226 -5.84 4.18 4.80
CA GLU A 226 -7.11 3.54 5.18
C GLU A 226 -7.16 3.23 6.69
N ALA A 227 -6.08 2.75 7.30
CA ALA A 227 -6.03 2.49 8.74
C ALA A 227 -6.29 3.76 9.57
N ILE A 228 -5.76 4.93 9.15
CA ILE A 228 -6.05 6.22 9.79
C ILE A 228 -7.54 6.57 9.66
N ARG A 229 -8.14 6.36 8.48
CA ARG A 229 -9.58 6.60 8.27
C ARG A 229 -10.47 5.67 9.09
N ASP A 230 -10.08 4.41 9.17
CA ASP A 230 -10.83 3.36 9.86
C ASP A 230 -10.93 3.56 11.38
N VAL A 231 -9.94 4.21 12.01
CA VAL A 231 -10.02 4.61 13.42
C VAL A 231 -10.84 5.91 13.61
N GLY A 232 -11.38 6.46 12.53
CA GLY A 232 -12.12 7.73 12.52
C GLY A 232 -11.24 8.97 12.54
N ALA A 233 -9.92 8.83 12.44
CA ALA A 233 -8.98 9.94 12.33
C ALA A 233 -8.94 10.50 10.88
N ARG A 234 -8.36 11.68 10.73
CA ARG A 234 -8.27 12.38 9.44
C ARG A 234 -6.82 12.45 8.97
N PRO A 235 -6.46 11.79 7.86
CA PRO A 235 -5.12 11.92 7.30
C PRO A 235 -4.90 13.34 6.77
N VAL A 236 -3.80 13.97 7.17
CA VAL A 236 -3.35 15.28 6.70
C VAL A 236 -2.11 15.05 5.85
N PRO A 237 -2.22 15.18 4.51
CA PRO A 237 -1.11 14.91 3.62
C PRO A 237 -0.05 16.02 3.71
N VAL A 238 1.22 15.62 3.81
CA VAL A 238 2.39 16.48 3.65
C VAL A 238 3.12 16.05 2.39
N PRO A 239 3.34 16.94 1.41
CA PRO A 239 3.98 16.57 0.16
C PRO A 239 5.37 15.97 0.37
N LEU A 240 5.64 14.86 -0.30
CA LEU A 240 6.97 14.31 -0.47
C LEU A 240 7.52 14.81 -1.81
N ARG A 241 8.67 15.49 -1.77
CA ARG A 241 9.31 16.07 -2.94
C ARG A 241 10.16 15.01 -3.66
N PRO A 242 10.53 15.21 -4.94
CA PRO A 242 11.39 14.30 -5.65
C PRO A 242 12.77 14.09 -4.99
N ASP A 243 13.25 15.08 -4.28
CA ASP A 243 14.54 15.11 -3.57
C ASP A 243 14.44 14.70 -2.09
N GLY A 244 13.24 14.46 -1.56
CA GLY A 244 13.05 13.98 -0.19
C GLY A 244 11.89 14.61 0.57
N TRP A 245 12.03 14.65 1.89
CA TRP A 245 10.99 15.12 2.80
C TRP A 245 11.00 16.64 2.96
N ASP A 246 9.84 17.24 2.90
CA ASP A 246 9.60 18.63 3.29
C ASP A 246 9.46 18.73 4.82
N LEU A 247 10.58 18.73 5.53
CA LEU A 247 10.59 18.75 7.00
C LEU A 247 10.00 20.04 7.57
N ASP A 248 10.21 21.18 6.91
CA ASP A 248 9.57 22.46 7.28
C ASP A 248 8.06 22.41 7.04
N GLY A 249 7.63 21.78 5.97
CA GLY A 249 6.21 21.48 5.70
C GLY A 249 5.59 20.60 6.78
N ILE A 250 6.29 19.55 7.24
CA ILE A 250 5.86 18.70 8.38
C ILE A 250 5.70 19.54 9.64
N ARG A 251 6.71 20.37 10.00
CA ARG A 251 6.67 21.27 11.16
C ARG A 251 5.49 22.23 11.10
N SER A 252 5.30 22.85 9.94
CA SER A 252 4.21 23.82 9.71
C SER A 252 2.84 23.14 9.79
N ALA A 253 2.67 21.98 9.14
CA ALA A 253 1.43 21.22 9.17
C ALA A 253 1.09 20.75 10.59
N ALA A 254 2.07 20.27 11.37
CA ALA A 254 1.87 19.85 12.75
C ALA A 254 1.31 20.98 13.60
N ARG A 255 1.90 22.20 13.49
CA ARG A 255 1.45 23.39 14.22
C ARG A 255 0.08 23.87 13.78
N GLN A 256 -0.17 23.95 12.48
CA GLN A 256 -1.42 24.48 11.92
C GLN A 256 -2.61 23.56 12.17
N THR A 257 -2.37 22.25 12.18
CA THR A 257 -3.44 21.26 12.32
C THR A 257 -3.57 20.74 13.74
N ALA A 258 -2.63 21.06 14.63
CA ALA A 258 -2.52 20.47 15.97
C ALA A 258 -2.50 18.93 15.92
N ALA A 259 -1.87 18.36 14.90
CA ALA A 259 -1.75 16.91 14.79
C ALA A 259 -0.84 16.37 15.88
N SER A 260 -1.34 15.39 16.63
CA SER A 260 -0.62 14.72 17.72
C SER A 260 0.14 13.48 17.27
N VAL A 261 -0.14 12.98 16.04
CA VAL A 261 0.46 11.78 15.47
C VAL A 261 0.87 12.03 14.01
N ALA A 262 2.02 11.45 13.62
CA ALA A 262 2.42 11.31 12.23
C ALA A 262 2.76 9.84 11.91
N TYR A 263 2.56 9.42 10.66
CA TYR A 263 3.04 8.16 10.10
C TYR A 263 3.97 8.44 8.94
N LEU A 264 5.21 7.94 9.02
CA LEU A 264 6.28 8.18 8.04
C LEU A 264 7.04 6.89 7.73
N VAL A 265 7.52 6.78 6.47
CA VAL A 265 8.32 5.65 5.96
C VAL A 265 9.69 6.16 5.51
N PRO A 266 10.64 6.41 6.43
CA PRO A 266 11.92 7.04 6.10
C PRO A 266 12.90 6.12 5.37
N ASP A 267 12.67 4.80 5.39
CA ASP A 267 13.55 3.80 4.80
C ASP A 267 12.95 3.25 3.52
N TYR A 268 13.55 3.59 2.38
CA TYR A 268 13.13 3.10 1.04
C TYR A 268 11.62 3.24 0.83
N HIS A 269 11.16 4.47 1.00
CA HIS A 269 9.77 4.87 1.05
C HIS A 269 8.87 4.20 0.00
N ASN A 270 7.75 3.67 0.43
CA ASN A 270 6.73 3.12 -0.46
C ASN A 270 5.68 4.21 -0.81
N PRO A 271 5.60 4.69 -2.08
CA PRO A 271 6.09 3.98 -3.28
C PRO A 271 7.40 4.50 -3.91
N THR A 272 8.03 5.55 -3.39
CA THR A 272 9.05 6.33 -4.12
C THR A 272 10.48 5.77 -4.06
N GLY A 273 10.78 4.88 -3.11
CA GLY A 273 12.13 4.36 -2.90
C GLY A 273 13.11 5.35 -2.25
N LEU A 274 12.64 6.51 -1.81
CA LEU A 274 13.47 7.53 -1.14
C LEU A 274 13.96 7.06 0.22
N LEU A 275 15.12 7.58 0.64
CA LEU A 275 15.72 7.34 1.94
C LEU A 275 15.93 8.67 2.66
N LEU A 276 15.45 8.80 3.89
CA LEU A 276 15.68 9.96 4.74
C LEU A 276 17.07 9.86 5.36
N PRO A 277 17.99 10.79 5.08
CA PRO A 277 19.34 10.77 5.63
C PRO A 277 19.37 11.05 7.15
N ALA A 278 20.52 10.81 7.79
CA ALA A 278 20.69 10.93 9.24
C ALA A 278 20.34 12.33 9.77
N GLU A 279 20.73 13.39 9.06
CA GLU A 279 20.40 14.77 9.40
C GLU A 279 18.88 15.01 9.38
N GLY A 280 18.19 14.47 8.38
CA GLY A 280 16.73 14.55 8.28
C GLY A 280 16.03 13.79 9.41
N ARG A 281 16.58 12.65 9.86
CA ARG A 281 16.07 11.89 11.02
C ARG A 281 16.25 12.66 12.32
N ALA A 282 17.39 13.33 12.50
CA ALA A 282 17.65 14.19 13.65
C ALA A 282 16.69 15.39 13.68
N GLU A 283 16.45 16.01 12.54
CA GLU A 283 15.48 17.11 12.39
C GLU A 283 14.05 16.64 12.65
N LEU A 284 13.64 15.49 12.11
CA LEU A 284 12.33 14.88 12.39
C LEU A 284 12.11 14.68 13.89
N ALA A 285 13.11 14.17 14.61
CA ALA A 285 13.05 14.00 16.06
C ALA A 285 12.92 15.35 16.79
N ALA A 286 13.61 16.40 16.31
CA ALA A 286 13.46 17.75 16.83
C ALA A 286 12.04 18.30 16.60
N ILE A 287 11.48 18.14 15.40
CA ILE A 287 10.12 18.54 15.08
C ILE A 287 9.11 17.82 15.98
N ALA A 288 9.23 16.50 16.12
CA ALA A 288 8.35 15.70 16.96
C ALA A 288 8.30 16.23 18.40
N ARG A 289 9.47 16.54 18.97
CA ARG A 289 9.59 17.12 20.31
C ARG A 289 8.99 18.53 20.40
N GLU A 290 9.31 19.41 19.44
CA GLU A 290 8.82 20.79 19.40
C GLU A 290 7.30 20.87 19.34
N THR A 291 6.70 19.99 18.55
CA THR A 291 5.25 19.96 18.30
C THR A 291 4.49 19.03 19.24
N ARG A 292 5.21 18.29 20.11
CA ARG A 292 4.67 17.23 20.99
C ARG A 292 3.94 16.14 20.22
N MET A 293 4.40 15.86 19.00
CA MET A 293 3.82 14.87 18.11
C MET A 293 4.50 13.53 18.28
N THR A 294 3.76 12.45 18.35
CA THR A 294 4.31 11.09 18.25
C THR A 294 4.44 10.71 16.79
N VAL A 295 5.65 10.38 16.36
CA VAL A 295 5.92 9.92 14.99
C VAL A 295 5.98 8.40 14.97
N ILE A 296 5.09 7.76 14.24
CA ILE A 296 5.14 6.34 13.92
C ILE A 296 6.02 6.18 12.69
N VAL A 297 7.19 5.56 12.87
CA VAL A 297 8.14 5.28 11.81
C VAL A 297 7.97 3.83 11.36
N ASP A 298 7.69 3.64 10.06
CA ASP A 298 7.60 2.31 9.45
C ASP A 298 8.95 1.91 8.86
N GLU A 299 9.60 0.95 9.50
CA GLU A 299 10.87 0.35 9.09
C GLU A 299 10.69 -0.98 8.32
N SER A 300 9.52 -1.26 7.77
CA SER A 300 9.27 -2.53 7.07
C SER A 300 10.20 -2.79 5.88
N MET A 301 10.80 -1.74 5.31
CA MET A 301 11.71 -1.83 4.15
C MET A 301 13.18 -1.66 4.51
N VAL A 302 13.53 -1.44 5.77
CA VAL A 302 14.86 -1.03 6.22
C VAL A 302 16.02 -1.93 5.76
N ASP A 303 15.75 -3.23 5.54
CA ASP A 303 16.74 -4.22 5.14
C ASP A 303 17.04 -4.23 3.63
N LEU A 304 16.27 -3.49 2.84
CA LEU A 304 16.25 -3.59 1.39
C LEU A 304 17.01 -2.45 0.69
N HIS A 305 18.21 -2.14 1.18
CA HIS A 305 19.13 -1.24 0.48
C HIS A 305 19.69 -1.91 -0.78
N LEU A 306 19.71 -1.17 -1.88
CA LEU A 306 20.17 -1.67 -3.17
C LEU A 306 21.32 -0.86 -3.77
N THR A 307 21.81 0.11 -3.03
CA THR A 307 22.98 0.94 -3.36
C THR A 307 24.00 0.87 -2.23
N ASP A 308 25.26 1.11 -2.55
CA ASP A 308 26.36 1.12 -1.58
C ASP A 308 26.35 2.46 -0.82
N HIS A 309 25.63 2.52 0.26
CA HIS A 309 25.62 3.63 1.19
C HIS A 309 25.61 3.10 2.63
N GLU A 310 26.00 3.94 3.58
CA GLU A 310 25.95 3.60 4.99
C GLU A 310 24.51 3.30 5.43
N ILE A 311 24.33 2.24 6.22
CA ILE A 311 23.02 1.90 6.79
C ILE A 311 22.61 2.98 7.78
N MET A 312 21.46 3.60 7.56
CA MET A 312 20.98 4.68 8.41
C MET A 312 20.62 4.15 9.81
N PRO A 313 21.04 4.85 10.88
CA PRO A 313 20.57 4.55 12.22
C PRO A 313 19.04 4.66 12.30
N PRO A 314 18.37 3.90 13.18
CA PRO A 314 16.93 4.05 13.39
C PRO A 314 16.57 5.50 13.73
N ALA A 315 15.48 6.01 13.16
CA ALA A 315 15.06 7.40 13.44
C ALA A 315 14.85 7.67 14.94
N ALA A 316 14.43 6.64 15.68
CA ALA A 316 14.28 6.70 17.14
C ALA A 316 15.61 6.90 17.91
N SER A 317 16.79 6.66 17.31
CA SER A 317 18.08 6.91 17.96
C SER A 317 18.38 8.40 18.11
N PHE A 318 17.74 9.26 17.34
CA PHE A 318 17.84 10.71 17.42
C PHE A 318 16.83 11.34 18.40
N ALA A 319 15.85 10.57 18.86
CA ALA A 319 14.86 11.02 19.84
C ALA A 319 15.45 11.04 21.25
N ARG A 320 15.05 12.02 22.05
CA ARG A 320 15.47 12.14 23.47
C ARG A 320 14.46 11.53 24.45
N GLY A 321 13.29 11.15 23.96
CA GLY A 321 12.18 10.62 24.75
C GLY A 321 11.34 9.61 23.94
N SER A 322 10.03 9.71 24.06
CA SER A 322 9.06 8.81 23.43
C SER A 322 8.44 9.37 22.14
N GLU A 323 9.08 10.36 21.54
CA GLU A 323 8.55 11.08 20.39
C GLU A 323 8.48 10.21 19.14
N ILE A 324 9.36 9.18 19.03
CA ILE A 324 9.40 8.28 17.90
C ILE A 324 9.12 6.85 18.34
N VAL A 325 8.15 6.24 17.70
CA VAL A 325 7.74 4.84 17.84
C VAL A 325 7.98 4.14 16.52
N THR A 326 8.55 2.94 16.56
CA THR A 326 8.89 2.21 15.33
C THR A 326 7.98 1.00 15.16
N ILE A 327 7.52 0.76 13.93
CA ILE A 327 6.94 -0.52 13.52
C ILE A 327 7.88 -1.22 12.55
N GLY A 328 8.01 -2.53 12.70
CA GLY A 328 8.83 -3.37 11.83
C GLY A 328 8.10 -4.62 11.39
N SER A 329 8.65 -5.31 10.39
CA SER A 329 8.04 -6.50 9.81
C SER A 329 9.06 -7.48 9.26
N ALA A 330 8.86 -8.77 9.50
CA ALA A 330 9.56 -9.86 8.86
C ALA A 330 9.09 -10.12 7.40
N SER A 331 7.97 -9.48 7.00
CA SER A 331 7.31 -9.78 5.72
C SER A 331 8.11 -9.39 4.48
N LYS A 332 8.91 -8.33 4.57
CA LYS A 332 9.68 -7.82 3.42
C LYS A 332 11.10 -8.37 3.41
N SER A 333 11.70 -8.52 4.58
CA SER A 333 13.03 -9.10 4.77
C SER A 333 13.03 -10.59 4.44
N PHE A 334 12.01 -11.32 4.89
CA PHE A 334 11.92 -12.77 4.74
C PHE A 334 10.73 -13.20 3.88
N TRP A 335 9.52 -13.21 4.45
CA TRP A 335 8.33 -13.67 3.72
C TRP A 335 7.03 -13.13 4.31
N GLY A 336 6.14 -12.67 3.44
CA GLY A 336 4.83 -12.13 3.83
C GLY A 336 3.93 -13.14 4.55
N GLY A 337 4.11 -14.45 4.30
CA GLY A 337 3.34 -15.52 4.92
C GLY A 337 3.63 -15.74 6.40
N LEU A 338 4.78 -15.30 6.92
CA LEU A 338 5.11 -15.38 8.36
C LEU A 338 4.14 -14.61 9.25
N ARG A 339 3.57 -13.51 8.76
CA ARG A 339 2.69 -12.65 9.54
C ARG A 339 3.27 -12.15 10.87
N VAL A 340 4.59 -12.01 10.96
CA VAL A 340 5.31 -11.49 12.12
C VAL A 340 5.76 -10.05 11.86
N GLY A 341 5.44 -9.18 12.79
CA GLY A 341 5.92 -7.81 12.88
C GLY A 341 6.08 -7.42 14.35
N TRP A 342 6.44 -6.18 14.59
CA TRP A 342 6.62 -5.68 15.95
C TRP A 342 6.41 -4.18 16.04
N VAL A 343 6.14 -3.72 17.25
CA VAL A 343 6.24 -2.33 17.67
C VAL A 343 7.42 -2.21 18.63
N ARG A 344 8.29 -1.24 18.41
CA ARG A 344 9.31 -0.81 19.37
C ARG A 344 8.90 0.55 19.93
N ALA A 345 8.72 0.61 21.25
CA ALA A 345 8.33 1.82 21.96
C ALA A 345 8.85 1.81 23.41
N ASN A 346 8.60 2.86 24.19
CA ASN A 346 8.84 2.80 25.62
C ASN A 346 7.86 1.84 26.32
N GLN A 347 8.23 1.33 27.50
CA GLN A 347 7.42 0.36 28.26
C GLN A 347 6.01 0.87 28.59
N SER A 348 5.86 2.18 28.87
CA SER A 348 4.53 2.77 29.15
C SER A 348 3.57 2.64 27.98
N LEU A 349 4.06 2.86 26.74
CA LEU A 349 3.26 2.70 25.55
C LEU A 349 3.01 1.21 25.23
N ILE A 350 4.01 0.34 25.41
CA ILE A 350 3.83 -1.13 25.28
C ILE A 350 2.70 -1.62 26.21
N THR A 351 2.68 -1.16 27.47
CA THR A 351 1.61 -1.52 28.42
C THR A 351 0.22 -1.06 27.94
N LYS A 352 0.11 0.16 27.39
CA LYS A 352 -1.14 0.66 26.83
C LYS A 352 -1.59 -0.15 25.60
N LEU A 353 -0.65 -0.52 24.73
CA LEU A 353 -0.92 -1.35 23.56
C LEU A 353 -1.43 -2.73 23.96
N LEU A 354 -0.86 -3.34 24.98
CA LEU A 354 -1.31 -4.64 25.52
C LEU A 354 -2.75 -4.57 26.02
N GLY A 355 -3.13 -3.49 26.73
CA GLY A 355 -4.51 -3.27 27.16
C GLY A 355 -5.50 -3.20 25.99
N THR A 356 -5.11 -2.55 24.89
CA THR A 356 -5.93 -2.46 23.67
C THR A 356 -5.93 -3.76 22.88
N ARG A 357 -4.80 -4.46 22.84
CA ARG A 357 -4.63 -5.69 22.07
C ARG A 357 -5.65 -6.76 22.44
N SER A 358 -5.97 -6.91 23.70
CA SER A 358 -6.91 -7.93 24.21
C SER A 358 -8.31 -7.87 23.57
N THR A 359 -8.66 -6.72 22.95
CA THR A 359 -9.93 -6.55 22.20
C THR A 359 -9.80 -6.86 20.71
N VAL A 360 -8.59 -7.14 20.21
CA VAL A 360 -8.28 -7.37 18.80
C VAL A 360 -7.81 -8.80 18.56
N ASP A 361 -6.81 -9.27 19.33
CA ASP A 361 -6.27 -10.63 19.28
C ASP A 361 -5.62 -11.01 20.63
N LEU A 362 -5.19 -12.27 20.74
CA LEU A 362 -4.61 -12.83 21.97
C LEU A 362 -3.10 -13.17 21.82
N GLY A 363 -2.48 -12.80 20.71
CA GLY A 363 -1.04 -13.03 20.48
C GLY A 363 -0.74 -13.48 19.05
N THR A 364 0.55 -13.49 18.74
CA THR A 364 1.07 -13.96 17.45
C THR A 364 1.35 -15.47 17.53
N PRO A 365 1.09 -16.28 16.47
CA PRO A 365 1.31 -17.72 16.49
C PRO A 365 2.74 -18.11 16.90
N VAL A 366 2.86 -19.13 17.73
CA VAL A 366 4.15 -19.62 18.28
C VAL A 366 5.09 -20.07 17.16
N MET A 367 4.60 -20.85 16.20
CA MET A 367 5.41 -21.41 15.13
C MET A 367 6.08 -20.32 14.27
N ASP A 368 5.33 -19.28 13.93
CA ASP A 368 5.85 -18.19 13.09
C ASP A 368 6.86 -17.33 13.84
N GLN A 369 6.68 -17.17 15.15
CA GLN A 369 7.66 -16.51 16.01
C GLN A 369 8.97 -17.32 16.10
N LEU A 370 8.89 -18.65 16.31
CA LEU A 370 10.06 -19.53 16.34
C LEU A 370 10.80 -19.54 15.00
N ALA A 371 10.07 -19.63 13.88
CA ALA A 371 10.65 -19.56 12.55
C ALA A 371 11.35 -18.20 12.33
N THR A 372 10.73 -17.11 12.79
CA THR A 372 11.33 -15.76 12.67
C THR A 372 12.63 -15.62 13.48
N VAL A 373 12.71 -16.25 14.67
CA VAL A 373 13.97 -16.27 15.46
C VAL A 373 15.08 -16.94 14.65
N HIS A 374 14.79 -18.08 14.04
CA HIS A 374 15.78 -18.80 13.20
C HIS A 374 16.23 -17.95 12.01
N LEU A 375 15.29 -17.29 11.31
CA LEU A 375 15.62 -16.42 10.18
C LEU A 375 16.47 -15.21 10.59
N LEU A 376 16.21 -14.61 11.75
CA LEU A 376 17.02 -13.51 12.29
C LEU A 376 18.45 -13.94 12.66
N GLN A 377 18.68 -15.21 13.02
CA GLN A 377 20.02 -15.73 13.26
C GLN A 377 20.85 -15.88 11.97
N HIS A 378 20.20 -15.97 10.82
CA HIS A 378 20.81 -16.13 9.49
C HIS A 378 20.50 -14.92 8.59
N GLU A 379 20.13 -13.76 9.17
CA GLU A 379 19.61 -12.62 8.41
C GLU A 379 20.60 -12.08 7.38
N ASP A 380 21.90 -12.01 7.71
CA ASP A 380 22.91 -11.45 6.81
C ASP A 380 23.05 -12.25 5.50
N GLU A 381 23.04 -13.57 5.59
CA GLU A 381 23.12 -14.47 4.44
C GLU A 381 21.87 -14.35 3.58
N ILE A 382 20.69 -14.40 4.20
CA ILE A 382 19.39 -14.32 3.53
C ILE A 382 19.24 -12.95 2.85
N LEU A 383 19.53 -11.86 3.56
CA LEU A 383 19.36 -10.51 3.05
C LEU A 383 20.38 -10.19 1.93
N THR A 384 21.57 -10.75 1.98
CA THR A 384 22.56 -10.60 0.89
C THR A 384 22.02 -11.16 -0.42
N VAL A 385 21.47 -12.38 -0.39
CA VAL A 385 20.85 -13.00 -1.58
C VAL A 385 19.62 -12.21 -2.04
N ARG A 386 18.77 -11.78 -1.09
CA ARG A 386 17.57 -10.99 -1.38
C ARG A 386 17.88 -9.68 -2.08
N ARG A 387 18.86 -8.94 -1.58
CA ARG A 387 19.29 -7.66 -2.13
C ARG A 387 19.83 -7.83 -3.55
N GLU A 388 20.60 -8.89 -3.80
CA GLU A 388 21.11 -9.18 -5.14
C GLU A 388 19.97 -9.53 -6.11
N GLN A 389 19.03 -10.38 -5.72
CA GLN A 389 17.84 -10.66 -6.53
C GLN A 389 17.07 -9.37 -6.87
N LEU A 390 16.88 -8.48 -5.89
CA LEU A 390 16.19 -7.21 -6.12
C LEU A 390 17.00 -6.26 -7.02
N ARG A 391 18.34 -6.25 -6.94
CA ARG A 391 19.20 -5.45 -7.87
C ARG A 391 19.02 -5.92 -9.30
N CYS A 392 19.14 -7.23 -9.56
CA CYS A 392 18.97 -7.80 -10.90
C CYS A 392 17.55 -7.51 -11.44
N ARG A 393 16.52 -7.75 -10.65
CA ARG A 393 15.12 -7.50 -11.04
C ARG A 393 14.83 -6.02 -11.28
N ARG A 394 15.40 -5.12 -10.46
CA ARG A 394 15.30 -3.67 -10.67
C ARG A 394 15.99 -3.24 -11.96
N ALA A 395 17.16 -3.79 -12.26
CA ALA A 395 17.87 -3.53 -13.52
C ALA A 395 17.03 -3.98 -14.72
N ALA A 396 16.50 -5.21 -14.70
CA ALA A 396 15.63 -5.73 -15.76
C ALA A 396 14.36 -4.87 -15.95
N MET A 397 13.76 -4.37 -14.85
CA MET A 397 12.62 -3.45 -14.93
C MET A 397 12.99 -2.13 -15.59
N LEU A 398 14.11 -1.52 -15.21
CA LEU A 398 14.58 -0.25 -15.78
C LEU A 398 14.94 -0.38 -17.27
N GLU A 399 15.60 -1.47 -17.66
CA GLU A 399 15.92 -1.78 -19.06
C GLU A 399 14.64 -1.94 -19.89
N ALA A 400 13.68 -2.75 -19.41
CA ALA A 400 12.43 -2.98 -20.12
C ALA A 400 11.60 -1.69 -20.26
N LEU A 401 11.56 -0.85 -19.21
CA LEU A 401 10.88 0.45 -19.27
C LEU A 401 11.55 1.41 -20.25
N ALA A 402 12.87 1.43 -20.30
CA ALA A 402 13.61 2.27 -21.25
C ALA A 402 13.39 1.82 -22.71
N GLU A 403 13.20 0.51 -22.95
CA GLU A 403 12.93 -0.06 -24.28
C GLU A 403 11.47 0.18 -24.71
N ASP A 404 10.51 -0.20 -23.88
CA ASP A 404 9.08 -0.28 -24.27
C ASP A 404 8.28 1.01 -23.94
N LEU A 405 8.74 1.82 -22.97
CA LEU A 405 8.08 3.04 -22.44
C LEU A 405 9.08 4.19 -22.21
N PRO A 406 9.86 4.60 -23.23
CA PRO A 406 10.98 5.55 -23.09
C PRO A 406 10.55 6.96 -22.63
N ASP A 407 9.28 7.35 -22.84
CA ASP A 407 8.74 8.64 -22.41
C ASP A 407 8.39 8.69 -20.91
N TRP A 408 8.43 7.55 -20.21
CA TRP A 408 8.15 7.50 -18.79
C TRP A 408 9.38 7.92 -17.99
N ARG A 409 9.17 8.71 -16.94
CA ARG A 409 10.24 9.11 -16.03
C ARG A 409 10.24 8.23 -14.79
N VAL A 410 11.38 7.60 -14.54
CA VAL A 410 11.54 6.69 -13.41
C VAL A 410 12.82 7.03 -12.66
N SER A 411 12.71 7.20 -11.34
CA SER A 411 13.87 7.31 -10.45
C SER A 411 14.05 5.98 -9.70
N PRO A 412 15.23 5.37 -9.75
CA PRO A 412 15.44 4.04 -9.17
C PRO A 412 15.47 4.02 -7.64
N GLY A 413 15.47 5.14 -6.93
CA GLY A 413 15.57 5.16 -5.48
C GLY A 413 16.81 4.44 -4.91
N ALA A 414 17.06 4.55 -3.60
CA ALA A 414 18.19 3.91 -2.95
C ALA A 414 17.93 2.43 -2.60
N GLY A 415 16.67 2.00 -2.59
CA GLY A 415 16.29 0.64 -2.21
C GLY A 415 14.78 0.40 -2.31
N GLY A 416 14.29 -0.59 -1.58
CA GLY A 416 12.89 -1.00 -1.56
C GLY A 416 12.55 -2.06 -2.59
N MET A 417 11.28 -2.11 -3.02
CA MET A 417 10.73 -3.18 -3.87
C MET A 417 9.96 -2.67 -5.08
N SER A 418 9.88 -1.36 -5.30
CA SER A 418 9.09 -0.78 -6.39
C SER A 418 9.69 0.51 -6.91
N LEU A 419 9.37 0.81 -8.16
CA LEU A 419 9.63 2.10 -8.80
C LEU A 419 8.36 2.94 -8.77
N TRP A 420 8.52 4.25 -8.65
CA TRP A 420 7.46 5.24 -8.80
C TRP A 420 7.63 5.91 -10.16
N ALA A 421 6.87 5.43 -11.14
CA ALA A 421 6.96 5.86 -12.53
C ALA A 421 6.02 7.04 -12.80
N GLN A 422 6.52 8.11 -13.37
CA GLN A 422 5.74 9.25 -13.86
C GLN A 422 5.38 9.06 -15.32
N LEU A 423 4.09 9.09 -15.61
CA LEU A 423 3.49 8.93 -16.93
C LEU A 423 3.39 10.29 -17.65
N PRO A 424 3.52 10.31 -18.97
CA PRO A 424 3.32 11.54 -19.78
C PRO A 424 1.92 12.14 -19.67
N ALA A 425 0.89 11.29 -19.40
CA ALA A 425 -0.50 11.70 -19.30
C ALA A 425 -1.13 11.26 -17.96
N PRO A 426 -2.19 11.94 -17.45
CA PRO A 426 -2.88 11.59 -16.21
C PRO A 426 -3.88 10.43 -16.45
N VAL A 427 -3.38 9.22 -16.71
CA VAL A 427 -4.16 8.05 -17.13
C VAL A 427 -3.98 6.83 -16.23
N SER A 428 -3.37 6.99 -15.07
CA SER A 428 -3.02 5.85 -14.19
C SER A 428 -4.22 4.99 -13.81
N THR A 429 -5.36 5.59 -13.48
CA THR A 429 -6.59 4.86 -13.17
C THR A 429 -7.15 4.13 -14.40
N ALA A 430 -7.19 4.79 -15.55
CA ALA A 430 -7.63 4.18 -16.79
C ALA A 430 -6.71 3.03 -17.23
N LEU A 431 -5.39 3.22 -17.06
CA LEU A 431 -4.38 2.20 -17.35
C LEU A 431 -4.55 0.97 -16.46
N ALA A 432 -4.71 1.16 -15.16
CA ALA A 432 -4.95 0.05 -14.23
C ALA A 432 -6.26 -0.72 -14.54
N ALA A 433 -7.27 -0.03 -15.10
CA ALA A 433 -8.51 -0.66 -15.53
C ALA A 433 -8.36 -1.47 -16.83
N THR A 434 -7.51 -1.02 -17.75
CA THR A 434 -7.32 -1.65 -19.06
C THR A 434 -6.28 -2.77 -19.02
N ALA A 435 -5.27 -2.64 -18.17
CA ALA A 435 -4.14 -3.56 -18.05
C ALA A 435 -4.52 -5.06 -17.89
N PRO A 436 -5.60 -5.43 -17.17
CA PRO A 436 -6.03 -6.85 -17.10
C PRO A 436 -6.32 -7.48 -18.45
N ASN A 437 -6.80 -6.71 -19.43
CA ASN A 437 -7.05 -7.19 -20.79
C ASN A 437 -5.76 -7.50 -21.57
N HIS A 438 -4.63 -7.05 -21.03
CA HIS A 438 -3.30 -7.27 -21.58
C HIS A 438 -2.44 -8.21 -20.70
N GLY A 439 -3.06 -8.87 -19.70
CA GLY A 439 -2.39 -9.86 -18.87
C GLY A 439 -1.53 -9.28 -17.71
N VAL A 440 -1.77 -8.05 -17.28
CA VAL A 440 -1.09 -7.45 -16.13
C VAL A 440 -2.07 -6.71 -15.21
N LEU A 441 -1.87 -6.84 -13.88
CA LEU A 441 -2.62 -6.10 -12.88
C LEU A 441 -1.74 -5.02 -12.26
N LEU A 442 -2.29 -3.82 -12.09
CA LEU A 442 -1.56 -2.63 -11.66
C LEU A 442 -2.21 -1.96 -10.47
N ALA A 443 -1.38 -1.32 -9.64
CA ALA A 443 -1.83 -0.42 -8.57
C ALA A 443 -1.73 1.03 -9.07
N ALA A 444 -2.88 1.65 -9.35
CA ALA A 444 -2.95 3.03 -9.82
C ALA A 444 -2.38 4.03 -8.79
N GLY A 445 -1.76 5.12 -9.29
CA GLY A 445 -1.18 6.17 -8.46
C GLY A 445 -2.12 6.78 -7.43
N PRO A 446 -3.40 7.05 -7.74
CA PRO A 446 -4.37 7.58 -6.78
C PRO A 446 -4.58 6.75 -5.52
N ARG A 447 -4.27 5.47 -5.52
CA ARG A 447 -4.29 4.63 -4.31
C ARG A 447 -3.29 5.09 -3.25
N PHE A 448 -2.19 5.73 -3.66
CA PHE A 448 -1.12 6.22 -2.79
C PHE A 448 -1.36 7.64 -2.30
N GLY A 449 -2.49 8.25 -2.66
CA GLY A 449 -2.86 9.60 -2.31
C GLY A 449 -4.08 9.68 -1.41
N VAL A 450 -4.15 10.73 -0.59
CA VAL A 450 -5.25 10.93 0.37
C VAL A 450 -6.57 11.32 -0.31
N GLN A 451 -6.54 11.98 -1.49
CA GLN A 451 -7.71 12.53 -2.16
C GLN A 451 -7.70 12.32 -3.70
N GLY A 452 -7.23 11.16 -4.16
CA GLY A 452 -7.23 10.85 -5.59
C GLY A 452 -6.16 11.59 -6.41
N ALA A 453 -5.09 12.06 -5.79
CA ALA A 453 -3.91 12.61 -6.45
C ALA A 453 -3.14 11.52 -7.21
N PHE A 454 -2.12 11.92 -7.96
CA PHE A 454 -1.16 11.00 -8.64
C PHE A 454 -1.69 10.24 -9.85
N GLU A 455 -2.65 10.78 -10.60
CA GLU A 455 -3.10 10.20 -11.89
C GLU A 455 -1.98 10.12 -12.96
N ARG A 456 -0.88 10.85 -12.78
CA ARG A 456 0.33 10.76 -13.62
C ARG A 456 1.36 9.79 -13.07
N PHE A 457 1.02 8.95 -12.10
CA PHE A 457 2.00 8.07 -11.47
C PHE A 457 1.49 6.63 -11.39
N LEU A 458 2.43 5.69 -11.42
CA LEU A 458 2.17 4.27 -11.27
C LEU A 458 3.24 3.64 -10.39
N ARG A 459 2.86 2.78 -9.44
CA ARG A 459 3.83 1.97 -8.72
C ARG A 459 4.09 0.67 -9.48
N LEU A 460 5.37 0.41 -9.78
CA LEU A 460 5.85 -0.78 -10.47
C LEU A 460 6.75 -1.60 -9.54
N PRO A 461 6.24 -2.68 -8.91
CA PRO A 461 7.06 -3.57 -8.11
C PRO A 461 7.98 -4.42 -9.00
N TYR A 462 9.25 -4.55 -8.61
CA TYR A 462 10.24 -5.41 -9.27
C TYR A 462 10.50 -6.69 -8.45
N THR A 463 9.44 -7.30 -7.93
CA THR A 463 9.52 -8.49 -7.05
C THR A 463 9.30 -9.81 -7.78
N HIS A 464 8.89 -9.78 -9.04
CA HIS A 464 8.76 -10.93 -9.93
C HIS A 464 10.12 -11.35 -10.51
N GLU A 465 10.18 -12.53 -11.12
CA GLU A 465 11.36 -12.96 -11.87
C GLU A 465 11.59 -12.07 -13.10
N GLU A 466 12.84 -11.93 -13.54
CA GLU A 466 13.23 -11.01 -14.62
C GLU A 466 12.44 -11.26 -15.92
N ALA A 467 12.18 -12.53 -16.25
CA ALA A 467 11.40 -12.90 -17.43
C ALA A 467 9.94 -12.38 -17.32
N ASP A 468 9.31 -12.53 -16.15
CA ASP A 468 7.96 -12.06 -15.90
C ASP A 468 7.90 -10.53 -15.90
N ILE A 469 8.92 -9.85 -15.39
CA ILE A 469 9.04 -8.39 -15.42
C ILE A 469 9.03 -7.89 -16.86
N ARG A 470 9.84 -8.48 -17.76
CA ARG A 470 9.89 -8.10 -19.18
C ARG A 470 8.55 -8.33 -19.87
N VAL A 471 7.87 -9.44 -19.57
CA VAL A 471 6.52 -9.72 -20.08
C VAL A 471 5.52 -8.70 -19.54
N ALA A 472 5.55 -8.39 -18.25
CA ALA A 472 4.65 -7.42 -17.62
C ALA A 472 4.82 -6.01 -18.20
N VAL A 473 6.06 -5.57 -18.47
CA VAL A 473 6.31 -4.25 -19.07
C VAL A 473 5.82 -4.19 -20.52
N LYS A 474 6.00 -5.24 -21.33
CA LYS A 474 5.41 -5.31 -22.68
C LYS A 474 3.88 -5.26 -22.66
N SER A 475 3.26 -5.99 -21.73
CA SER A 475 1.81 -5.95 -21.52
C SER A 475 1.34 -4.55 -21.08
N LEU A 476 2.12 -3.91 -20.21
CA LEU A 476 1.87 -2.54 -19.76
C LEU A 476 1.97 -1.53 -20.92
N ALA A 477 2.97 -1.66 -21.79
CA ALA A 477 3.14 -0.82 -22.98
C ALA A 477 1.96 -0.99 -23.94
N ALA A 478 1.52 -2.22 -24.19
CA ALA A 478 0.34 -2.50 -25.03
C ALA A 478 -0.95 -1.91 -24.42
N ALA A 479 -1.13 -2.02 -23.11
CA ALA A 479 -2.25 -1.41 -22.39
C ALA A 479 -2.22 0.12 -22.50
N TYR A 480 -1.05 0.73 -22.31
CA TYR A 480 -0.87 2.18 -22.41
C TYR A 480 -1.13 2.69 -23.84
N ALA A 481 -0.60 2.02 -24.87
CA ALA A 481 -0.84 2.35 -26.27
C ALA A 481 -2.34 2.29 -26.64
N SER A 482 -3.12 1.40 -26.01
CA SER A 482 -4.56 1.31 -26.26
C SER A 482 -5.35 2.50 -25.69
N LEU A 483 -4.79 3.24 -24.73
CA LEU A 483 -5.41 4.40 -24.11
C LEU A 483 -5.02 5.73 -24.75
N THR A 484 -3.87 5.78 -25.41
CA THR A 484 -3.29 6.99 -26.00
C THR A 484 -3.20 6.91 -27.52
N PRO A 485 -4.32 6.98 -28.25
CA PRO A 485 -4.25 7.25 -29.67
C PRO A 485 -3.95 8.75 -29.84
N HIS A 486 -2.69 9.14 -29.90
CA HIS A 486 -2.14 10.48 -30.23
C HIS A 486 -2.14 11.56 -29.14
N ALA A 487 -0.97 12.06 -28.98
CA ALA A 487 -0.45 13.30 -28.38
C ALA A 487 0.16 13.13 -26.96
N ALA A 488 1.40 12.70 -26.94
CA ALA A 488 2.28 13.08 -25.85
C ALA A 488 2.50 14.61 -25.90
N GLU A 489 1.89 15.37 -25.01
CA GLU A 489 2.41 16.70 -24.70
C GLU A 489 3.78 16.51 -24.04
N PRO A 490 4.83 17.19 -24.54
CA PRO A 490 6.15 17.13 -23.89
C PRO A 490 6.01 17.55 -22.43
N LEU A 491 6.50 16.71 -21.52
CA LEU A 491 6.58 17.04 -20.11
C LEU A 491 7.41 18.31 -19.96
N ALA A 492 6.81 19.36 -19.39
CA ALA A 492 7.55 20.57 -19.02
C ALA A 492 8.74 20.17 -18.13
N PRO A 493 9.92 20.80 -18.28
CA PRO A 493 11.03 20.55 -17.38
C PRO A 493 10.55 20.75 -15.93
N LEU A 494 10.98 19.87 -15.03
CA LEU A 494 10.74 20.02 -13.60
C LEU A 494 11.41 21.32 -13.17
N THR A 495 10.67 22.43 -13.17
CA THR A 495 11.11 23.66 -12.52
C THR A 495 11.08 23.40 -11.04
N CYS A 496 12.28 23.32 -10.44
CA CYS A 496 12.46 23.46 -9.01
C CYS A 496 11.86 24.79 -8.56
N TYR A 497 10.79 24.73 -7.77
CA TYR A 497 10.33 25.81 -6.94
C TYR A 497 10.39 25.37 -5.49
#